data_81749f3de031c91f1bb532996af378a9
#
_entry.id   81749f3de031c91f1bb532996af378a9
#
_cell.length_a   1.000
_cell.length_b   1.000
_cell.length_c   1.000
_cell.angle_alpha   90.00
_cell.angle_beta   90.00
_cell.angle_gamma   90.00
#
_symmetry.space_group_name_H-M   'P 1'
#
loop_
_entity.id
_entity.type
_entity.pdbx_description
1 polymer ?
#
loop_
_entity_poly.entity_id
_entity_poly.type
_entity_poly.pdbx_seq_one_letter_code
_entity_poly.pdbx_strand_id
1 'polypeptide(L)'
;MIDLARIEGFDRDAGNDRKNADRHGVTQAEAERIFLNEPLLMLTDHRHNTHEPRDHALGRTDDGRRLPITFTLRGEGRLIRVISAVTCTAGGAPAMRKPPEPVPAFKIEAEERRFWETHDSADYLDWSKAAPVRLPALRPSTTAISLRLPVPLLERIKIAANKRDMPYQSLIKAWLAEKLDRAS
;
A
#
# COMPACT_ATOMS: atom_id res chain seq x y z
N MET A 1 -6.58 9.94 -17.60
CA MET A 1 -5.20 9.95 -17.04
C MET A 1 -5.31 10.23 -15.55
N ILE A 2 -4.69 9.41 -14.71
CA ILE A 2 -4.71 9.60 -13.25
C ILE A 2 -3.91 10.84 -12.89
N ASP A 3 -4.50 11.71 -12.07
CA ASP A 3 -3.78 12.86 -11.49
C ASP A 3 -3.09 12.42 -10.19
N LEU A 4 -1.82 12.03 -10.31
CA LEU A 4 -1.02 11.50 -9.20
C LEU A 4 -0.79 12.53 -8.08
N ALA A 5 -0.85 13.83 -8.39
CA ALA A 5 -0.65 14.88 -7.40
C ALA A 5 -1.87 15.05 -6.45
N ARG A 6 -3.03 14.52 -6.85
CA ARG A 6 -4.26 14.56 -6.03
C ARG A 6 -4.39 13.41 -5.05
N ILE A 7 -3.55 12.37 -5.19
CA ILE A 7 -3.61 11.19 -4.31
C ILE A 7 -2.99 11.55 -2.97
N GLU A 8 -3.81 11.58 -1.92
CA GLU A 8 -3.41 12.09 -0.60
C GLU A 8 -3.49 11.05 0.54
N GLY A 9 -4.13 9.89 0.29
CA GLY A 9 -4.31 8.89 1.35
C GLY A 9 -4.84 7.56 0.85
N PHE A 10 -5.32 6.75 1.81
CA PHE A 10 -5.84 5.41 1.57
C PHE A 10 -7.29 5.30 2.06
N ASP A 11 -8.12 4.58 1.28
CA ASP A 11 -9.45 4.14 1.68
C ASP A 11 -9.36 2.72 2.24
N ARG A 12 -9.49 2.59 3.57
CA ARG A 12 -9.41 1.30 4.27
C ARG A 12 -10.78 0.67 4.40
N ASP A 13 -10.90 -0.56 3.92
CA ASP A 13 -12.06 -1.40 4.12
C ASP A 13 -11.71 -2.57 5.04
N ALA A 14 -12.37 -2.67 6.20
CA ALA A 14 -12.15 -3.73 7.17
C ALA A 14 -12.32 -5.15 6.60
N GLY A 15 -13.08 -5.29 5.50
CA GLY A 15 -13.25 -6.55 4.78
C GLY A 15 -12.02 -6.98 3.97
N ASN A 16 -11.23 -6.03 3.45
CA ASN A 16 -10.03 -6.31 2.67
C ASN A 16 -8.78 -6.50 3.55
N ASP A 17 -8.74 -5.88 4.74
CA ASP A 17 -7.61 -5.96 5.68
C ASP A 17 -7.25 -7.41 6.05
N ARG A 18 -8.25 -8.24 6.30
CA ARG A 18 -8.04 -9.64 6.72
C ARG A 18 -7.69 -10.56 5.56
N LYS A 19 -8.26 -10.35 4.37
CA LYS A 19 -8.10 -11.25 3.23
C LYS A 19 -6.68 -11.34 2.68
N ASN A 20 -6.01 -10.20 2.53
CA ASN A 20 -4.64 -10.15 2.02
C ASN A 20 -3.65 -10.73 3.04
N ALA A 21 -3.88 -10.50 4.35
CA ALA A 21 -3.06 -11.07 5.41
C ALA A 21 -3.22 -12.60 5.49
N ASP A 22 -4.45 -13.11 5.46
CA ASP A 22 -4.73 -14.54 5.62
C ASP A 22 -4.30 -15.38 4.41
N ARG A 23 -4.39 -14.81 3.18
CA ARG A 23 -4.10 -15.57 1.94
C ARG A 23 -2.68 -15.41 1.42
N HIS A 24 -2.12 -14.21 1.54
CA HIS A 24 -0.85 -13.86 0.91
C HIS A 24 0.23 -13.43 1.90
N GLY A 25 -0.08 -13.42 3.19
CA GLY A 25 0.83 -12.96 4.24
C GLY A 25 1.25 -11.50 4.04
N VAL A 26 0.39 -10.68 3.42
CA VAL A 26 0.62 -9.26 3.20
C VAL A 26 -0.38 -8.47 4.01
N THR A 27 0.11 -7.72 4.97
CA THR A 27 -0.74 -6.82 5.76
C THR A 27 -1.13 -5.58 4.95
N GLN A 28 -2.22 -4.93 5.32
CA GLN A 28 -2.63 -3.67 4.70
C GLN A 28 -1.53 -2.60 4.84
N ALA A 29 -0.87 -2.56 5.99
CA ALA A 29 0.23 -1.62 6.22
C ALA A 29 1.41 -1.85 5.26
N GLU A 30 1.79 -3.11 5.00
CA GLU A 30 2.81 -3.44 4.00
C GLU A 30 2.37 -3.08 2.58
N ALA A 31 1.10 -3.35 2.24
CA ALA A 31 0.55 -2.97 0.94
C ALA A 31 0.55 -1.45 0.73
N GLU A 32 0.17 -0.67 1.75
CA GLU A 32 0.22 0.80 1.69
C GLU A 32 1.67 1.32 1.61
N ARG A 33 2.60 0.63 2.26
CA ARG A 33 4.01 1.06 2.34
C ARG A 33 4.68 1.12 0.98
N ILE A 34 4.35 0.23 0.04
CA ILE A 34 4.96 0.25 -1.29
C ILE A 34 4.68 1.54 -2.07
N PHE A 35 3.54 2.20 -1.80
CA PHE A 35 3.19 3.47 -2.46
C PHE A 35 3.99 4.67 -1.93
N LEU A 36 4.62 4.51 -0.77
CA LEU A 36 5.46 5.52 -0.12
C LEU A 36 6.96 5.31 -0.39
N ASN A 37 7.33 4.10 -0.85
CA ASN A 37 8.70 3.71 -1.12
C ASN A 37 9.05 3.88 -2.60
N GLU A 38 10.33 4.10 -2.89
CA GLU A 38 10.86 4.18 -4.25
C GLU A 38 11.77 2.97 -4.57
N PRO A 39 11.78 2.49 -5.81
CA PRO A 39 10.96 2.90 -6.95
C PRO A 39 9.54 2.34 -6.88
N LEU A 40 8.56 3.16 -7.24
CA LEU A 40 7.18 2.75 -7.47
C LEU A 40 6.91 2.75 -8.97
N LEU A 41 6.49 1.61 -9.51
CA LEU A 41 6.06 1.47 -10.90
C LEU A 41 4.55 1.39 -10.95
N MET A 42 3.92 2.11 -11.87
CA MET A 42 2.47 2.01 -12.11
C MET A 42 2.17 1.63 -13.55
N LEU A 43 1.16 0.80 -13.68
CA LEU A 43 0.59 0.38 -14.95
C LEU A 43 -0.91 0.67 -14.91
N THR A 44 -1.39 1.51 -15.83
CA THR A 44 -2.81 1.81 -16.00
C THR A 44 -3.42 0.83 -17.01
N ASP A 45 -4.40 0.06 -16.59
CA ASP A 45 -5.14 -0.83 -17.50
C ASP A 45 -6.45 -0.18 -17.93
N HIS A 46 -6.46 0.43 -19.11
CA HIS A 46 -7.67 1.03 -19.71
C HIS A 46 -8.57 0.03 -20.43
N ARG A 47 -8.14 -1.22 -20.63
CA ARG A 47 -8.82 -2.14 -21.56
C ARG A 47 -9.91 -2.99 -20.92
N HIS A 48 -9.85 -3.22 -19.61
CA HIS A 48 -10.72 -4.20 -18.96
C HIS A 48 -11.73 -3.60 -17.97
N ASN A 49 -11.95 -2.28 -18.01
CA ASN A 49 -12.68 -1.54 -17.00
C ASN A 49 -13.96 -0.89 -17.52
N THR A 50 -15.08 -1.62 -17.44
CA THR A 50 -16.39 -1.09 -17.77
C THR A 50 -17.13 -0.44 -16.60
N HIS A 51 -16.83 -0.81 -15.35
CA HIS A 51 -17.54 -0.32 -14.17
C HIS A 51 -16.66 0.38 -13.12
N GLU A 52 -15.46 -0.09 -12.87
CA GLU A 52 -14.56 0.51 -11.90
C GLU A 52 -13.11 0.46 -12.39
N PRO A 53 -12.46 1.62 -12.67
CA PRO A 53 -11.07 1.67 -13.10
C PRO A 53 -10.15 1.01 -12.06
N ARG A 54 -9.34 0.06 -12.52
CA ARG A 54 -8.31 -0.58 -11.72
C ARG A 54 -6.95 -0.27 -12.30
N ASP A 55 -6.03 -0.02 -11.41
CA ASP A 55 -4.66 0.24 -11.73
C ASP A 55 -3.77 -0.75 -10.98
N HIS A 56 -2.56 -0.92 -11.49
CA HIS A 56 -1.61 -1.84 -10.91
C HIS A 56 -0.35 -1.08 -10.50
N ALA A 57 0.19 -1.42 -9.34
CA ALA A 57 1.42 -0.88 -8.83
C ALA A 57 2.40 -2.01 -8.49
N LEU A 58 3.69 -1.78 -8.70
CA LEU A 58 4.76 -2.64 -8.24
C LEU A 58 5.74 -1.79 -7.43
N GLY A 59 5.91 -2.13 -6.18
CA GLY A 59 6.83 -1.44 -5.29
C GLY A 59 7.53 -2.40 -4.33
N ARG A 60 8.27 -1.84 -3.38
CA ARG A 60 9.00 -2.59 -2.36
C ARG A 60 8.50 -2.22 -0.97
N THR A 61 8.40 -3.22 -0.09
CA THR A 61 8.25 -3.00 1.36
C THR A 61 9.56 -2.49 1.96
N ASP A 62 9.52 -2.07 3.23
CA ASP A 62 10.72 -1.68 3.97
C ASP A 62 11.73 -2.83 4.09
N ASP A 63 11.25 -4.08 4.17
CA ASP A 63 12.07 -5.31 4.17
C ASP A 63 12.57 -5.71 2.78
N GLY A 64 12.32 -4.90 1.75
CA GLY A 64 12.76 -5.15 0.39
C GLY A 64 11.93 -6.16 -0.42
N ARG A 65 10.83 -6.69 0.13
CA ARG A 65 9.89 -7.56 -0.60
C ARG A 65 9.24 -6.79 -1.74
N ARG A 66 9.12 -7.40 -2.91
CA ARG A 66 8.40 -6.83 -4.05
C ARG A 66 6.95 -7.27 -4.00
N LEU A 67 6.04 -6.30 -4.05
CA LEU A 67 4.61 -6.55 -4.04
C LEU A 67 3.95 -5.92 -5.28
N PRO A 68 3.42 -6.73 -6.21
CA PRO A 68 2.42 -6.27 -7.16
C PRO A 68 1.09 -6.06 -6.43
N ILE A 69 0.49 -4.90 -6.64
CA ILE A 69 -0.77 -4.50 -6.02
C ILE A 69 -1.74 -4.08 -7.11
N THR A 70 -2.96 -4.61 -7.02
CA THR A 70 -4.11 -4.09 -7.77
C THR A 70 -4.89 -3.17 -6.85
N PHE A 71 -5.21 -1.96 -7.34
CA PHE A 71 -5.92 -0.96 -6.57
C PHE A 71 -6.91 -0.19 -7.44
N THR A 72 -7.82 0.52 -6.80
CA THR A 72 -8.73 1.50 -7.41
C THR A 72 -8.63 2.83 -6.70
N LEU A 73 -9.06 3.91 -7.34
CA LEU A 73 -9.13 5.22 -6.73
C LEU A 73 -10.55 5.51 -6.25
N ARG A 74 -10.67 6.03 -5.04
CA ARG A 74 -11.91 6.46 -4.38
C ARG A 74 -11.85 7.94 -4.02
N GLY A 75 -12.97 8.49 -3.56
CA GLY A 75 -13.01 9.90 -3.12
C GLY A 75 -12.61 10.87 -4.22
N GLU A 76 -13.20 10.74 -5.42
CA GLU A 76 -12.85 11.59 -6.58
C GLU A 76 -11.38 11.50 -7.00
N GLY A 77 -10.79 10.33 -6.87
CA GLY A 77 -9.40 10.07 -7.27
C GLY A 77 -8.33 10.44 -6.22
N ARG A 78 -8.74 10.73 -4.98
CA ARG A 78 -7.81 11.15 -3.91
C ARG A 78 -7.34 10.02 -3.00
N LEU A 79 -8.07 8.91 -2.95
CA LEU A 79 -7.79 7.82 -2.03
C LEU A 79 -7.49 6.53 -2.79
N ILE A 80 -6.42 5.84 -2.40
CA ILE A 80 -6.06 4.52 -2.91
C ILE A 80 -6.82 3.47 -2.10
N ARG A 81 -7.58 2.62 -2.79
CA ARG A 81 -8.17 1.42 -2.20
C ARG A 81 -7.45 0.19 -2.75
N VAL A 82 -6.70 -0.49 -1.89
CA VAL A 82 -6.05 -1.75 -2.24
C VAL A 82 -7.11 -2.85 -2.40
N ILE A 83 -7.12 -3.51 -3.55
CA ILE A 83 -8.02 -4.64 -3.86
C ILE A 83 -7.30 -5.96 -3.60
N SER A 84 -6.08 -6.10 -4.10
CA SER A 84 -5.26 -7.30 -3.95
C SER A 84 -3.80 -6.93 -3.83
N ALA A 85 -3.09 -7.64 -2.94
CA ALA A 85 -1.64 -7.55 -2.77
C ALA A 85 -1.08 -8.98 -2.72
N VAL A 86 -0.19 -9.32 -3.63
CA VAL A 86 0.39 -10.66 -3.76
C VAL A 86 1.90 -10.57 -3.53
N THR A 87 2.49 -11.61 -2.95
CA THR A 87 3.95 -11.70 -2.78
C THR A 87 4.56 -12.28 -4.05
N CYS A 88 5.49 -11.58 -4.68
CA CYS A 88 6.35 -12.22 -5.69
C CYS A 88 7.23 -13.27 -5.00
N THR A 89 7.08 -14.55 -5.36
CA THR A 89 8.01 -15.60 -4.95
C THR A 89 9.43 -15.26 -5.40
N ALA A 90 10.41 -15.51 -4.54
CA ALA A 90 11.80 -15.14 -4.68
C ALA A 90 12.37 -15.48 -6.08
N GLY A 91 12.68 -14.46 -6.87
CA GLY A 91 13.26 -14.65 -8.20
C GLY A 91 13.41 -13.39 -9.06
N GLY A 92 13.09 -12.24 -8.56
CA GLY A 92 13.27 -11.00 -9.32
C GLY A 92 11.97 -10.29 -9.72
N ALA A 93 12.09 -9.20 -10.48
CA ALA A 93 10.97 -8.62 -11.21
C ALA A 93 10.27 -9.76 -11.98
N PRO A 94 8.92 -9.70 -12.18
CA PRO A 94 8.26 -10.68 -13.03
C PRO A 94 9.10 -10.83 -14.28
N ALA A 95 9.80 -11.98 -14.38
CA ALA A 95 10.75 -12.17 -15.44
C ALA A 95 9.90 -12.17 -16.71
N MET A 96 10.25 -11.32 -17.67
CA MET A 96 9.68 -11.29 -19.02
C MET A 96 9.95 -12.61 -19.75
N ARG A 97 9.50 -13.73 -19.17
CA ARG A 97 9.75 -15.06 -19.72
C ARG A 97 8.61 -15.60 -20.57
N LYS A 98 7.42 -14.98 -20.47
CA LYS A 98 6.25 -15.39 -21.23
C LYS A 98 5.46 -14.13 -21.63
N PRO A 99 4.90 -14.06 -22.84
CA PRO A 99 3.98 -13.00 -23.17
C PRO A 99 2.81 -13.04 -22.17
N PRO A 100 2.30 -11.88 -21.72
CA PRO A 100 1.22 -11.84 -20.74
C PRO A 100 -0.01 -12.59 -21.27
N GLU A 101 -0.61 -13.40 -20.42
CA GLU A 101 -1.83 -14.11 -20.76
C GLU A 101 -2.97 -13.10 -20.91
N PRO A 102 -3.93 -13.32 -21.82
CA PRO A 102 -5.06 -12.43 -21.95
C PRO A 102 -5.94 -12.50 -20.69
N VAL A 103 -6.24 -11.34 -20.12
CA VAL A 103 -7.20 -11.26 -19.01
C VAL A 103 -8.58 -11.66 -19.53
N PRO A 104 -9.31 -12.61 -18.90
CA PRO A 104 -10.66 -12.96 -19.29
C PRO A 104 -11.62 -11.78 -19.20
N ALA A 105 -12.63 -11.75 -20.08
CA ALA A 105 -13.71 -10.78 -19.95
C ALA A 105 -14.68 -11.23 -18.83
N PHE A 106 -14.86 -10.41 -17.82
CA PHE A 106 -15.77 -10.68 -16.70
C PHE A 106 -17.12 -10.00 -16.94
N LYS A 107 -18.20 -10.69 -16.58
CA LYS A 107 -19.56 -10.13 -16.69
C LYS A 107 -19.97 -9.34 -15.45
N ILE A 108 -19.43 -9.71 -14.30
CA ILE A 108 -19.72 -9.08 -13.01
C ILE A 108 -18.44 -8.90 -12.20
N GLU A 109 -18.41 -7.89 -11.36
CA GLU A 109 -17.28 -7.56 -10.46
C GLU A 109 -16.86 -8.74 -9.56
N ALA A 110 -17.82 -9.56 -9.12
CA ALA A 110 -17.53 -10.70 -8.26
C ALA A 110 -16.71 -11.80 -8.96
N GLU A 111 -16.87 -11.99 -10.28
CA GLU A 111 -16.07 -12.92 -11.07
C GLU A 111 -14.64 -12.42 -11.22
N GLU A 112 -14.48 -11.15 -11.54
CA GLU A 112 -13.19 -10.50 -11.67
C GLU A 112 -12.43 -10.52 -10.34
N ARG A 113 -13.12 -10.23 -9.22
CA ARG A 113 -12.53 -10.32 -7.89
C ARG A 113 -12.02 -11.72 -7.57
N ARG A 114 -12.83 -12.78 -7.86
CA ARG A 114 -12.40 -14.18 -7.68
C ARG A 114 -11.20 -14.53 -8.54
N PHE A 115 -11.18 -14.05 -9.77
CA PHE A 115 -10.07 -14.28 -10.67
C PHE A 115 -8.76 -13.73 -10.07
N TRP A 116 -8.74 -12.46 -9.69
CA TRP A 116 -7.55 -11.83 -9.08
C TRP A 116 -7.24 -12.35 -7.67
N GLU A 117 -8.18 -13.00 -7.01
CA GLU A 117 -7.91 -13.71 -5.75
C GLU A 117 -7.11 -14.99 -5.94
N THR A 118 -7.10 -15.57 -7.13
CA THR A 118 -6.49 -16.89 -7.41
C THR A 118 -5.38 -16.85 -8.45
N HIS A 119 -5.22 -15.74 -9.17
CA HIS A 119 -4.23 -15.58 -10.24
C HIS A 119 -3.25 -14.45 -9.89
N ASP A 120 -1.98 -14.65 -10.23
CA ASP A 120 -0.96 -13.62 -10.05
C ASP A 120 -1.07 -12.61 -11.20
N SER A 121 -1.23 -11.33 -10.84
CA SER A 121 -1.27 -10.24 -11.83
C SER A 121 0.02 -10.15 -12.67
N ALA A 122 1.12 -10.71 -12.19
CA ALA A 122 2.38 -10.76 -12.92
C ALA A 122 2.30 -11.58 -14.22
N ASP A 123 1.41 -12.57 -14.28
CA ASP A 123 1.24 -13.43 -15.46
C ASP A 123 0.38 -12.77 -16.55
N TYR A 124 -0.41 -11.75 -16.19
CA TYR A 124 -1.40 -11.11 -17.06
C TYR A 124 -1.02 -9.69 -17.47
N LEU A 125 -0.12 -9.04 -16.74
CA LEU A 125 0.26 -7.64 -16.92
C LEU A 125 1.63 -7.49 -17.59
N ASP A 126 1.67 -6.66 -18.62
CA ASP A 126 2.92 -6.29 -19.28
C ASP A 126 3.64 -5.17 -18.50
N TRP A 127 4.40 -5.55 -17.50
CA TRP A 127 5.17 -4.63 -16.67
C TRP A 127 6.26 -3.85 -17.42
N SER A 128 6.57 -4.23 -18.68
CA SER A 128 7.49 -3.43 -19.50
C SER A 128 6.92 -2.06 -19.85
N LYS A 129 5.61 -1.91 -19.78
CA LYS A 129 4.89 -0.66 -20.02
C LYS A 129 4.66 0.17 -18.75
N ALA A 130 5.04 -0.36 -17.59
CA ALA A 130 4.89 0.36 -16.34
C ALA A 130 5.87 1.53 -16.28
N ALA A 131 5.37 2.68 -15.84
CA ALA A 131 6.15 3.89 -15.68
C ALA A 131 6.52 4.12 -14.20
N PRO A 132 7.74 4.61 -13.91
CA PRO A 132 8.07 5.05 -12.57
C PRO A 132 7.25 6.29 -12.21
N VAL A 133 6.67 6.28 -11.01
CA VAL A 133 5.82 7.37 -10.54
C VAL A 133 6.19 7.77 -9.11
N ARG A 134 5.77 8.97 -8.72
CA ARG A 134 5.79 9.47 -7.35
C ARG A 134 4.43 10.02 -6.97
N LEU A 135 4.07 9.86 -5.71
CA LEU A 135 2.82 10.34 -5.12
C LEU A 135 3.14 11.42 -4.07
N PRO A 136 3.40 12.67 -4.49
CA PRO A 136 4.00 13.68 -3.62
C PRO A 136 3.07 14.11 -2.47
N ALA A 137 1.76 14.00 -2.63
CA ALA A 137 0.78 14.38 -1.61
C ALA A 137 0.36 13.21 -0.71
N LEU A 138 0.78 11.96 -1.04
CA LEU A 138 0.35 10.76 -0.33
C LEU A 138 0.90 10.74 1.11
N ARG A 139 0.01 10.50 2.07
CA ARG A 139 0.35 10.40 3.49
C ARG A 139 0.08 9.00 4.01
N PRO A 140 0.93 8.49 4.93
CA PRO A 140 0.68 7.22 5.60
C PRO A 140 -0.65 7.23 6.34
N SER A 141 -1.33 6.11 6.34
CA SER A 141 -2.52 5.92 7.18
C SER A 141 -2.18 6.03 8.66
N THR A 142 -3.07 6.62 9.42
CA THR A 142 -2.92 6.76 10.87
C THR A 142 -4.12 6.17 11.59
N THR A 143 -3.86 5.55 12.75
CA THR A 143 -4.90 5.03 13.64
C THR A 143 -4.75 5.65 15.01
N ALA A 144 -5.85 6.12 15.60
CA ALA A 144 -5.85 6.60 16.97
C ALA A 144 -5.71 5.43 17.93
N ILE A 145 -4.77 5.54 18.87
CA ILE A 145 -4.61 4.59 19.97
C ILE A 145 -4.74 5.31 21.30
N SER A 146 -5.29 4.63 22.30
CA SER A 146 -5.33 5.11 23.67
C SER A 146 -4.24 4.43 24.49
N LEU A 147 -3.39 5.23 25.12
CA LEU A 147 -2.29 4.74 25.93
C LEU A 147 -2.43 5.28 27.37
N ARG A 148 -2.47 4.37 28.36
CA ARG A 148 -2.42 4.74 29.78
C ARG A 148 -0.98 4.72 30.25
N LEU A 149 -0.47 5.87 30.69
CA LEU A 149 0.87 6.03 31.21
C LEU A 149 0.83 6.37 32.70
N PRO A 150 1.78 5.88 33.51
CA PRO A 150 1.98 6.39 34.87
C PRO A 150 2.23 7.91 34.86
N VAL A 151 1.59 8.62 35.78
CA VAL A 151 1.67 10.11 35.84
C VAL A 151 3.12 10.61 35.86
N PRO A 152 4.05 10.05 36.67
CA PRO A 152 5.43 10.50 36.67
C PRO A 152 6.15 10.35 35.33
N LEU A 153 5.81 9.28 34.56
CA LEU A 153 6.37 9.07 33.23
C LEU A 153 5.85 10.11 32.24
N LEU A 154 4.54 10.36 32.25
CA LEU A 154 3.93 11.37 31.37
C LEU A 154 4.53 12.76 31.62
N GLU A 155 4.71 13.17 32.87
CA GLU A 155 5.31 14.46 33.21
C GLU A 155 6.78 14.57 32.73
N ARG A 156 7.55 13.53 32.87
CA ARG A 156 8.92 13.47 32.31
C ARG A 156 8.93 13.62 30.79
N ILE A 157 7.97 12.99 30.09
CA ILE A 157 7.83 13.11 28.64
C ILE A 157 7.48 14.54 28.25
N LYS A 158 6.52 15.18 28.96
CA LYS A 158 6.15 16.59 28.71
C LYS A 158 7.33 17.54 28.91
N ILE A 159 8.11 17.36 29.97
CA ILE A 159 9.31 18.16 30.23
C ILE A 159 10.32 17.98 29.08
N ALA A 160 10.54 16.74 28.64
CA ALA A 160 11.46 16.46 27.54
C ALA A 160 10.98 17.03 26.19
N ALA A 161 9.68 17.06 25.95
CA ALA A 161 9.06 17.63 24.77
C ALA A 161 9.19 19.18 24.76
N ASN A 162 8.90 19.82 25.89
CA ASN A 162 9.07 21.26 26.04
C ASN A 162 10.53 21.72 25.82
N LYS A 163 11.50 20.95 26.29
CA LYS A 163 12.93 21.24 26.02
C LYS A 163 13.30 21.17 24.53
N ARG A 164 12.49 20.52 23.71
CA ARG A 164 12.68 20.34 22.25
C ARG A 164 11.72 21.19 21.43
N ASP A 165 10.95 22.02 22.09
CA ASP A 165 9.92 22.88 21.48
C ASP A 165 8.97 22.10 20.55
N MET A 166 8.48 20.94 21.03
CA MET A 166 7.61 20.06 20.28
C MET A 166 6.46 19.47 21.12
N PRO A 167 5.31 19.13 20.52
CA PRO A 167 4.21 18.45 21.21
C PRO A 167 4.67 17.10 21.79
N TYR A 168 4.29 16.80 23.03
CA TYR A 168 4.70 15.54 23.69
C TYR A 168 4.22 14.28 22.94
N GLN A 169 3.08 14.33 22.27
CA GLN A 169 2.60 13.22 21.43
C GLN A 169 3.51 12.96 20.22
N SER A 170 4.08 14.00 19.62
CA SER A 170 5.05 13.89 18.54
C SER A 170 6.36 13.29 19.03
N LEU A 171 6.81 13.67 20.23
CA LEU A 171 8.00 13.08 20.85
C LEU A 171 7.81 11.59 21.16
N ILE A 172 6.64 11.17 21.65
CA ILE A 172 6.32 9.76 21.88
C ILE A 172 6.42 8.98 20.56
N LYS A 173 5.81 9.48 19.47
CA LYS A 173 5.87 8.84 18.16
C LYS A 173 7.31 8.70 17.66
N ALA A 174 8.11 9.76 17.78
CA ALA A 174 9.51 9.73 17.36
C ALA A 174 10.33 8.69 18.16
N TRP A 175 10.16 8.64 19.46
CA TRP A 175 10.85 7.65 20.29
C TRP A 175 10.43 6.22 20.02
N LEU A 176 9.14 5.99 19.73
CA LEU A 176 8.65 4.66 19.38
C LEU A 176 9.25 4.20 18.03
N ALA A 177 9.27 5.07 17.02
CA ALA A 177 9.89 4.78 15.73
C ALA A 177 11.39 4.46 15.89
N GLU A 178 12.14 5.34 16.55
CA GLU A 178 13.57 5.16 16.82
C GLU A 178 13.87 3.83 17.55
N LYS A 179 13.00 3.44 18.48
CA LYS A 179 13.18 2.19 19.22
C LYS A 179 12.93 0.96 18.38
N LEU A 180 11.98 1.02 17.46
CA LEU A 180 11.70 -0.07 16.52
C LEU A 180 12.85 -0.24 15.52
N ASP A 181 13.34 0.86 14.96
CA ASP A 181 14.47 0.84 14.01
C ASP A 181 15.75 0.24 14.60
N ARG A 182 15.94 0.41 15.92
CA ARG A 182 17.09 -0.19 16.63
C ARG A 182 16.89 -1.65 17.02
N ALA A 183 15.66 -2.15 16.97
CA ALA A 183 15.32 -3.51 17.36
C ALA A 183 15.23 -4.47 16.16
N SER A 184 15.22 -3.91 14.94
CA SER A 184 15.24 -4.63 13.65
C SER A 184 16.66 -4.88 13.19
#